data_985fd6d5367f4f6b3acea7476ae6792b
#
_entry.id   985fd6d5367f4f6b3acea7476ae6792b
#
_cell.length_a   1.000
_cell.length_b   1.000
_cell.length_c   1.000
_cell.angle_alpha   90.00
_cell.angle_beta   90.00
_cell.angle_gamma   90.00
#
_symmetry.space_group_name_H-M   'P 1'
#
loop_
_entity.id
_entity.type
_entity.pdbx_description
1 polymer ?
#
loop_
_entity_poly.entity_id
_entity_poly.type
_entity_poly.pdbx_seq_one_letter_code
_entity_poly.pdbx_strand_id
1 'polypeptide(L)'
;MSTSISRNLARQAGRPSDELQQLYALEGFLDRLTRSAHADRFVLKGGVLLAAFDTRRPTRDVDLAARDLHNSAEAVRRIVVEIVKIELHDGLALDSQAITAEVIRVGDAYSGVRVSVSGTLASARLLFHVDINVGDPISPAAETVSLPRLLGGELVVTGYPLAEKIVTAVQRGTANTRWRDFTDVARLAAVHRVDGGRLSESLRGVAEHREAALSPLADVLEGYAGAAQGRWSAWRRKHRLEEVTAEYFEDLLAQVVAFADPVLTGEVHGHTWDPTSRGWD
;
A
#
# COMPACT_ATOMS: atom_id res chain seq x y z
N MET A 1 -5.12 24.00 1.49
CA MET A 1 -5.11 23.87 2.98
C MET A 1 -4.26 24.99 3.56
N SER A 2 -4.73 25.78 4.54
CA SER A 2 -3.88 26.80 5.17
C SER A 2 -2.94 26.15 6.21
N THR A 3 -1.81 26.81 6.51
CA THR A 3 -0.85 26.33 7.53
C THR A 3 -1.48 26.16 8.91
N SER A 4 -2.54 26.92 9.22
CA SER A 4 -3.30 26.81 10.47
C SER A 4 -4.14 25.52 10.52
N ILE A 5 -4.75 25.13 9.42
CA ILE A 5 -5.55 23.90 9.33
C ILE A 5 -4.65 22.67 9.52
N SER A 6 -3.49 22.61 8.85
CA SER A 6 -2.54 21.50 9.03
C SER A 6 -2.03 21.38 10.46
N ARG A 7 -1.74 22.50 11.14
CA ARG A 7 -1.31 22.47 12.55
C ARG A 7 -2.42 22.00 13.51
N ASN A 8 -3.66 22.41 13.28
CA ASN A 8 -4.79 21.98 14.10
C ASN A 8 -5.06 20.49 13.94
N LEU A 9 -5.08 19.98 12.71
CA LEU A 9 -5.22 18.54 12.42
C LEU A 9 -4.06 17.73 13.02
N ALA A 10 -2.82 18.24 12.90
CA ALA A 10 -1.65 17.59 13.48
C ALA A 10 -1.77 17.44 15.00
N ARG A 11 -2.26 18.50 15.67
CA ARG A 11 -2.46 18.48 17.12
C ARG A 11 -3.59 17.55 17.54
N GLN A 12 -4.71 17.53 16.79
CA GLN A 12 -5.84 16.62 17.05
C GLN A 12 -5.50 15.15 16.79
N ALA A 13 -4.73 14.88 15.73
CA ALA A 13 -4.34 13.53 15.35
C ALA A 13 -3.09 13.02 16.10
N GLY A 14 -2.42 13.85 16.91
CA GLY A 14 -1.14 13.48 17.56
C GLY A 14 -0.01 13.18 16.56
N ARG A 15 -0.09 13.72 15.33
CA ARG A 15 0.82 13.42 14.22
C ARG A 15 1.61 14.66 13.78
N PRO A 16 2.85 14.50 13.25
CA PRO A 16 3.62 15.62 12.72
C PRO A 16 2.91 16.34 11.57
N SER A 17 3.02 17.67 11.52
CA SER A 17 2.39 18.49 10.46
C SER A 17 2.89 18.14 9.06
N ASP A 18 4.18 17.86 8.91
CA ASP A 18 4.81 17.48 7.64
C ASP A 18 4.24 16.16 7.11
N GLU A 19 3.95 15.23 7.99
CA GLU A 19 3.32 13.97 7.63
C GLU A 19 1.90 14.17 7.07
N LEU A 20 1.10 15.03 7.71
CA LEU A 20 -0.25 15.33 7.23
C LEU A 20 -0.25 16.12 5.92
N GLN A 21 0.71 17.04 5.74
CA GLN A 21 0.90 17.73 4.48
C GLN A 21 1.29 16.79 3.36
N GLN A 22 2.15 15.80 3.67
CA GLN A 22 2.53 14.76 2.73
C GLN A 22 1.33 13.92 2.31
N LEU A 23 0.53 13.43 3.27
CA LEU A 23 -0.68 12.66 2.98
C LEU A 23 -1.68 13.47 2.17
N TYR A 24 -1.85 14.76 2.47
CA TYR A 24 -2.71 15.64 1.69
C TYR A 24 -2.26 15.78 0.24
N ALA A 25 -0.94 15.86 0.00
CA ALA A 25 -0.39 15.90 -1.35
C ALA A 25 -0.66 14.60 -2.13
N LEU A 26 -0.53 13.45 -1.47
CA LEU A 26 -0.84 12.14 -2.07
C LEU A 26 -2.33 12.03 -2.42
N GLU A 27 -3.23 12.47 -1.54
CA GLU A 27 -4.67 12.53 -1.82
C GLU A 27 -4.99 13.49 -2.96
N GLY A 28 -4.33 14.64 -3.02
CA GLY A 28 -4.48 15.62 -4.09
C GLY A 28 -4.00 15.11 -5.46
N PHE A 29 -2.97 14.29 -5.47
CA PHE A 29 -2.54 13.58 -6.69
C PHE A 29 -3.58 12.54 -7.12
N LEU A 30 -4.10 11.73 -6.19
CA LEU A 30 -5.13 10.73 -6.50
C LEU A 30 -6.44 11.37 -6.97
N ASP A 31 -6.84 12.51 -6.42
CA ASP A 31 -8.02 13.26 -6.90
C ASP A 31 -7.83 13.70 -8.36
N ARG A 32 -6.62 14.14 -8.74
CA ARG A 32 -6.28 14.44 -10.13
C ARG A 32 -6.31 13.20 -11.01
N LEU A 33 -5.75 12.09 -10.52
CA LEU A 33 -5.77 10.83 -11.25
C LEU A 33 -7.19 10.38 -11.57
N THR A 34 -8.11 10.40 -10.59
CA THR A 34 -9.51 9.98 -10.80
C THR A 34 -10.29 10.86 -11.79
N ARG A 35 -9.84 12.09 -12.01
CA ARG A 35 -10.44 13.03 -12.99
C ARG A 35 -9.72 13.05 -14.34
N SER A 36 -8.63 12.31 -14.46
CA SER A 36 -7.84 12.24 -15.69
C SER A 36 -8.42 11.23 -16.68
N ALA A 37 -8.03 11.36 -17.95
CA ALA A 37 -8.30 10.35 -18.99
C ALA A 37 -7.57 9.01 -18.71
N HIS A 38 -6.78 8.93 -17.66
CA HIS A 38 -5.97 7.77 -17.31
C HIS A 38 -6.51 7.00 -16.09
N ALA A 39 -7.65 7.43 -15.51
CA ALA A 39 -8.20 6.85 -14.28
C ALA A 39 -8.32 5.31 -14.35
N ASP A 40 -8.87 4.79 -15.45
CA ASP A 40 -9.12 3.35 -15.61
C ASP A 40 -7.86 2.51 -15.86
N ARG A 41 -6.72 3.18 -16.11
CA ARG A 41 -5.44 2.53 -16.36
C ARG A 41 -4.65 2.23 -15.09
N PHE A 42 -5.07 2.75 -13.96
CA PHE A 42 -4.35 2.61 -12.70
C PHE A 42 -5.19 2.02 -11.59
N VAL A 43 -4.57 1.17 -10.82
CA VAL A 43 -5.14 0.55 -9.63
C VAL A 43 -4.28 0.92 -8.42
N LEU A 44 -4.90 1.54 -7.42
CA LEU A 44 -4.21 1.93 -6.19
C LEU A 44 -3.84 0.72 -5.35
N LYS A 45 -2.60 0.72 -4.87
CA LYS A 45 -2.04 -0.28 -3.97
C LYS A 45 -1.42 0.39 -2.73
N GLY A 46 -0.77 -0.40 -1.91
CA GLY A 46 0.13 0.09 -0.88
C GLY A 46 -0.51 0.88 0.25
N GLY A 47 0.29 1.79 0.81
CA GLY A 47 -0.02 2.44 2.08
C GLY A 47 -1.16 3.43 2.05
N VAL A 48 -1.39 4.11 0.92
CA VAL A 48 -2.50 5.06 0.77
C VAL A 48 -3.83 4.31 0.72
N LEU A 49 -3.88 3.17 0.02
CA LEU A 49 -5.07 2.34 -0.07
C LEU A 49 -5.56 1.85 1.30
N LEU A 50 -4.66 1.61 2.24
CA LEU A 50 -5.02 1.18 3.60
C LEU A 50 -5.92 2.17 4.35
N ALA A 51 -5.93 3.44 3.94
CA ALA A 51 -6.86 4.41 4.51
C ALA A 51 -8.33 4.12 4.16
N ALA A 52 -8.61 3.44 3.05
CA ALA A 52 -9.95 2.98 2.69
C ALA A 52 -10.47 1.86 3.60
N PHE A 53 -9.57 1.26 4.38
CA PHE A 53 -9.85 0.17 5.30
C PHE A 53 -9.59 0.56 6.77
N ASP A 54 -9.79 1.83 7.12
CA ASP A 54 -9.59 2.39 8.47
C ASP A 54 -8.21 2.12 9.11
N THR A 55 -7.23 1.79 8.27
CA THR A 55 -5.88 1.41 8.71
C THR A 55 -4.80 2.39 8.22
N ARG A 56 -5.13 3.69 8.17
CA ARG A 56 -4.24 4.74 7.69
C ARG A 56 -2.92 4.74 8.46
N ARG A 57 -1.81 4.63 7.73
CA ARG A 57 -0.45 4.70 8.27
C ARG A 57 0.37 5.79 7.57
N PRO A 58 1.50 6.23 8.17
CA PRO A 58 2.44 7.11 7.48
C PRO A 58 2.90 6.49 6.16
N THR A 59 2.75 7.24 5.08
CA THR A 59 3.29 6.87 3.76
C THR A 59 3.78 8.12 3.05
N ARG A 60 4.75 7.95 2.16
CA ARG A 60 5.32 9.04 1.35
C ARG A 60 5.18 8.77 -0.14
N ASP A 61 4.65 7.62 -0.48
CA ASP A 61 4.57 7.14 -1.85
C ASP A 61 3.12 6.77 -2.17
N VAL A 62 2.72 6.98 -3.43
CA VAL A 62 1.53 6.39 -4.03
C VAL A 62 1.97 5.17 -4.81
N ASP A 63 1.49 4.01 -4.44
CA ASP A 63 1.77 2.76 -5.15
C ASP A 63 0.63 2.46 -6.12
N LEU A 64 0.92 2.32 -7.40
CA LEU A 64 -0.04 2.03 -8.46
C LEU A 64 0.36 0.77 -9.24
N ALA A 65 -0.61 -0.03 -9.65
CA ALA A 65 -0.45 -0.98 -10.73
C ALA A 65 -1.02 -0.37 -12.02
N ALA A 66 -0.32 -0.52 -13.12
CA ALA A 66 -0.75 -0.03 -14.41
C ALA A 66 -1.32 -1.16 -15.29
N ARG A 67 -2.42 -0.88 -15.98
CA ARG A 67 -3.00 -1.72 -17.03
C ARG A 67 -2.55 -1.21 -18.39
N ASP A 68 -2.22 -2.10 -19.29
CA ASP A 68 -1.94 -1.79 -20.69
C ASP A 68 -0.94 -0.63 -20.89
N LEU A 69 0.11 -0.62 -20.09
CA LEU A 69 1.21 0.32 -20.20
C LEU A 69 2.50 -0.39 -20.56
N HIS A 70 3.29 0.24 -21.42
CA HIS A 70 4.68 -0.17 -21.63
C HIS A 70 5.54 0.28 -20.44
N ASN A 71 6.47 -0.57 -20.02
CA ASN A 71 7.44 -0.25 -18.97
C ASN A 71 8.51 0.72 -19.47
N SER A 72 8.11 1.96 -19.72
CA SER A 72 8.96 3.04 -20.20
C SER A 72 8.82 4.23 -19.26
N ALA A 73 9.96 4.61 -18.62
CA ALA A 73 9.99 5.76 -17.70
C ALA A 73 9.45 7.03 -18.37
N GLU A 74 9.78 7.28 -19.65
CA GLU A 74 9.31 8.46 -20.36
C GLU A 74 7.81 8.41 -20.67
N ALA A 75 7.26 7.23 -21.02
CA ALA A 75 5.82 7.08 -21.24
C ALA A 75 5.04 7.30 -19.96
N VAL A 76 5.50 6.72 -18.84
CA VAL A 76 4.91 6.90 -17.52
C VAL A 76 5.02 8.35 -17.06
N ARG A 77 6.19 8.99 -17.25
CA ARG A 77 6.40 10.39 -16.92
C ARG A 77 5.40 11.31 -17.61
N ARG A 78 5.16 11.11 -18.91
CA ARG A 78 4.18 11.92 -19.68
C ARG A 78 2.78 11.81 -19.09
N ILE A 79 2.33 10.61 -18.75
CA ILE A 79 1.03 10.39 -18.12
C ILE A 79 0.93 11.13 -16.78
N VAL A 80 1.96 11.02 -15.92
CA VAL A 80 1.96 11.70 -14.62
C VAL A 80 1.98 13.22 -14.81
N VAL A 81 2.68 13.76 -15.81
CA VAL A 81 2.64 15.18 -16.16
C VAL A 81 1.23 15.62 -16.56
N GLU A 82 0.51 14.83 -17.36
CA GLU A 82 -0.87 15.14 -17.71
C GLU A 82 -1.81 15.14 -16.51
N ILE A 83 -1.66 14.17 -15.59
CA ILE A 83 -2.43 14.11 -14.34
C ILE A 83 -2.15 15.33 -13.46
N VAL A 84 -0.90 15.68 -13.28
CA VAL A 84 -0.47 16.80 -12.40
C VAL A 84 -0.95 18.15 -12.93
N LYS A 85 -1.12 18.31 -14.24
CA LYS A 85 -1.66 19.52 -14.87
C LYS A 85 -3.14 19.77 -14.62
N ILE A 86 -3.88 18.79 -14.09
CA ILE A 86 -5.29 19.00 -13.74
C ILE A 86 -5.37 19.97 -12.58
N GLU A 87 -6.00 21.12 -12.81
CA GLU A 87 -6.17 22.15 -11.80
C GLU A 87 -7.32 21.81 -10.85
N LEU A 88 -7.03 21.86 -9.54
CA LEU A 88 -8.02 21.71 -8.48
C LEU A 88 -7.88 22.88 -7.50
N HIS A 89 -9.00 23.30 -6.90
CA HIS A 89 -9.02 24.36 -5.87
C HIS A 89 -8.65 23.83 -4.49
N ASP A 90 -7.60 23.02 -4.41
CA ASP A 90 -7.12 22.33 -3.20
C ASP A 90 -5.94 23.06 -2.52
N GLY A 91 -5.45 24.13 -3.13
CA GLY A 91 -4.29 24.89 -2.65
C GLY A 91 -2.95 24.20 -2.85
N LEU A 92 -2.93 23.06 -3.58
CA LEU A 92 -1.73 22.31 -3.93
C LEU A 92 -1.24 22.75 -5.31
N ALA A 93 -0.04 23.30 -5.39
CA ALA A 93 0.62 23.66 -6.65
C ALA A 93 1.71 22.63 -6.96
N LEU A 94 1.40 21.70 -7.87
CA LEU A 94 2.34 20.67 -8.33
C LEU A 94 3.14 21.18 -9.53
N ASP A 95 4.45 20.92 -9.53
CA ASP A 95 5.37 21.41 -10.56
C ASP A 95 5.51 20.36 -11.68
N SER A 96 4.75 20.55 -12.74
CA SER A 96 4.79 19.64 -13.91
C SER A 96 6.10 19.68 -14.70
N GLN A 97 6.95 20.71 -14.50
CA GLN A 97 8.22 20.84 -15.20
C GLN A 97 9.36 20.11 -14.48
N ALA A 98 9.25 19.94 -13.16
CA ALA A 98 10.26 19.29 -12.33
C ALA A 98 10.03 17.78 -12.17
N ILE A 99 9.04 17.19 -12.87
CA ILE A 99 8.75 15.75 -12.79
C ILE A 99 9.87 14.95 -13.44
N THR A 100 10.46 14.04 -12.67
CA THR A 100 11.46 13.06 -13.13
C THR A 100 10.92 11.65 -12.98
N ALA A 101 11.39 10.73 -13.84
CA ALA A 101 11.04 9.32 -13.77
C ALA A 101 12.27 8.45 -13.96
N GLU A 102 12.33 7.37 -13.19
CA GLU A 102 13.41 6.38 -13.27
C GLU A 102 12.82 4.96 -13.20
N VAL A 103 13.48 4.04 -13.89
CA VAL A 103 13.12 2.62 -13.77
C VAL A 103 13.69 2.10 -12.46
N ILE A 104 12.81 1.53 -11.64
CA ILE A 104 13.19 0.86 -10.39
C ILE A 104 12.97 -0.64 -10.52
N ARG A 105 13.90 -1.41 -9.95
CA ARG A 105 13.74 -2.85 -9.82
C ARG A 105 13.20 -3.18 -8.43
N VAL A 106 12.04 -3.81 -8.39
CA VAL A 106 11.45 -4.31 -7.14
C VAL A 106 11.79 -5.80 -7.02
N GLY A 107 13.00 -6.10 -6.53
CA GLY A 107 13.56 -7.46 -6.56
C GLY A 107 14.11 -7.82 -7.94
N ASP A 108 14.68 -9.03 -8.10
CA ASP A 108 15.37 -9.41 -9.34
C ASP A 108 14.45 -9.69 -10.55
N ALA A 109 13.14 -9.74 -10.36
CA ALA A 109 12.18 -10.17 -11.37
C ALA A 109 11.25 -9.07 -11.93
N TYR A 110 11.05 -7.95 -11.22
CA TYR A 110 10.03 -6.95 -11.61
C TYR A 110 10.61 -5.55 -11.69
N SER A 111 10.38 -4.90 -12.83
CA SER A 111 10.72 -3.50 -13.02
C SER A 111 9.46 -2.64 -12.92
N GLY A 112 9.54 -1.58 -12.15
CA GLY A 112 8.55 -0.52 -12.09
C GLY A 112 9.15 0.82 -12.48
N VAL A 113 8.34 1.86 -12.49
CA VAL A 113 8.78 3.22 -12.71
C VAL A 113 8.44 4.06 -11.48
N ARG A 114 9.46 4.68 -10.89
CA ARG A 114 9.29 5.71 -9.86
C ARG A 114 9.24 7.07 -10.52
N VAL A 115 8.19 7.82 -10.23
CA VAL A 115 8.05 9.21 -10.66
C VAL A 115 8.13 10.11 -9.44
N SER A 116 9.08 11.04 -9.44
CA SER A 116 9.23 12.06 -8.39
C SER A 116 8.42 13.29 -8.77
N VAL A 117 7.51 13.68 -7.88
CA VAL A 117 6.63 14.83 -8.03
C VAL A 117 6.90 15.83 -6.93
N SER A 118 7.25 17.05 -7.30
CA SER A 118 7.43 18.16 -6.37
C SER A 118 6.29 19.18 -6.48
N GLY A 119 6.14 19.96 -5.44
CA GLY A 119 5.14 21.03 -5.41
C GLY A 119 5.18 21.83 -4.12
N THR A 120 4.16 22.65 -3.94
CA THR A 120 4.01 23.46 -2.73
C THR A 120 2.58 23.40 -2.21
N LEU A 121 2.46 23.49 -0.89
CA LEU A 121 1.20 23.67 -0.19
C LEU A 121 1.35 24.86 0.76
N ALA A 122 0.77 26.01 0.41
CA ALA A 122 1.08 27.28 1.04
C ALA A 122 2.61 27.56 1.00
N SER A 123 3.29 27.67 2.15
CA SER A 123 4.74 27.86 2.24
C SER A 123 5.56 26.56 2.33
N ALA A 124 4.91 25.41 2.44
CA ALA A 124 5.60 24.12 2.57
C ALA A 124 6.00 23.59 1.19
N ARG A 125 7.27 23.18 1.06
CA ARG A 125 7.73 22.41 -0.11
C ARG A 125 7.44 20.92 0.11
N LEU A 126 6.93 20.29 -0.91
CA LEU A 126 6.54 18.89 -0.91
C LEU A 126 7.32 18.13 -1.97
N LEU A 127 7.69 16.91 -1.63
CA LEU A 127 8.24 15.94 -2.58
C LEU A 127 7.64 14.58 -2.23
N PHE A 128 7.03 13.93 -3.20
CA PHE A 128 6.53 12.57 -3.06
C PHE A 128 6.83 11.73 -4.29
N HIS A 129 6.67 10.43 -4.16
CA HIS A 129 6.90 9.52 -5.25
C HIS A 129 5.60 8.82 -5.65
N VAL A 130 5.49 8.54 -6.94
CA VAL A 130 4.47 7.67 -7.50
C VAL A 130 5.20 6.47 -8.08
N ASP A 131 5.04 5.33 -7.42
CA ASP A 131 5.63 4.06 -7.82
C ASP A 131 4.61 3.28 -8.67
N ILE A 132 4.92 3.13 -9.93
CA ILE A 132 4.03 2.50 -10.89
C ILE A 132 4.63 1.15 -11.30
N ASN A 133 3.93 0.10 -10.93
CA ASN A 133 4.26 -1.26 -11.35
C ASN A 133 3.58 -1.54 -12.69
N VAL A 134 4.34 -2.03 -13.65
CA VAL A 134 3.88 -2.34 -15.00
C VAL A 134 4.06 -3.82 -15.27
N GLY A 135 2.96 -4.49 -15.62
CA GLY A 135 2.99 -5.91 -15.99
C GLY A 135 2.52 -6.88 -14.90
N ASP A 136 2.43 -6.48 -13.64
CA ASP A 136 1.81 -7.34 -12.62
C ASP A 136 0.33 -7.56 -12.92
N PRO A 137 -0.16 -8.80 -12.86
CA PRO A 137 -1.58 -9.06 -12.99
C PRO A 137 -2.33 -8.43 -11.84
N ILE A 138 -3.45 -7.81 -12.16
CA ILE A 138 -4.39 -7.31 -11.17
C ILE A 138 -5.41 -8.42 -10.92
N SER A 139 -5.09 -9.32 -10.02
CA SER A 139 -5.94 -10.44 -9.62
C SER A 139 -6.15 -10.44 -8.10
N PRO A 140 -7.39 -10.50 -7.60
CA PRO A 140 -8.66 -10.49 -8.34
C PRO A 140 -8.88 -9.15 -9.06
N ALA A 141 -9.97 -9.06 -9.83
CA ALA A 141 -10.34 -7.77 -10.44
C ALA A 141 -10.38 -6.68 -9.37
N ALA A 142 -9.71 -5.58 -9.64
CA ALA A 142 -9.65 -4.46 -8.73
C ALA A 142 -11.06 -3.90 -8.46
N GLU A 143 -11.35 -3.59 -7.21
CA GLU A 143 -12.63 -3.09 -6.77
C GLU A 143 -12.60 -1.57 -6.59
N THR A 144 -13.77 -0.96 -6.77
CA THR A 144 -13.95 0.44 -6.41
C THR A 144 -14.05 0.56 -4.91
N VAL A 145 -13.19 1.36 -4.30
CA VAL A 145 -13.16 1.60 -2.85
C VAL A 145 -13.27 3.09 -2.55
N SER A 146 -13.94 3.40 -1.45
CA SER A 146 -14.02 4.77 -0.93
C SER A 146 -12.84 5.04 0.00
N LEU A 147 -12.04 6.05 -0.34
CA LEU A 147 -10.87 6.48 0.42
C LEU A 147 -11.25 7.73 1.24
N PRO A 148 -11.35 7.64 2.58
CA PRO A 148 -11.62 8.81 3.42
C PRO A 148 -10.51 9.85 3.29
N ARG A 149 -10.87 11.12 3.09
CA ARG A 149 -9.92 12.23 2.94
C ARG A 149 -9.59 12.89 4.27
N LEU A 150 -8.39 13.42 4.39
CA LEU A 150 -7.92 14.13 5.59
C LEU A 150 -8.80 15.34 5.99
N LEU A 151 -9.33 16.05 5.01
CA LEU A 151 -10.16 17.23 5.24
C LEU A 151 -11.66 16.95 5.12
N GLY A 152 -12.07 15.70 5.22
CA GLY A 152 -13.45 15.27 5.04
C GLY A 152 -13.82 15.02 3.58
N GLY A 153 -14.92 14.29 3.39
CA GLY A 153 -15.31 13.74 2.10
C GLY A 153 -14.55 12.47 1.75
N GLU A 154 -14.86 11.93 0.58
CA GLU A 154 -14.33 10.66 0.10
C GLU A 154 -13.77 10.81 -1.32
N LEU A 155 -12.80 9.99 -1.64
CA LEU A 155 -12.25 9.82 -2.97
C LEU A 155 -12.53 8.39 -3.41
N VAL A 156 -13.21 8.23 -4.54
CA VAL A 156 -13.49 6.90 -5.10
C VAL A 156 -12.32 6.50 -5.97
N VAL A 157 -11.67 5.41 -5.62
CA VAL A 157 -10.50 4.88 -6.34
C VAL A 157 -10.70 3.40 -6.67
N THR A 158 -10.01 2.92 -7.69
CA THR A 158 -9.89 1.48 -7.94
C THR A 158 -8.72 0.96 -7.13
N GLY A 159 -8.94 -0.03 -6.26
CA GLY A 159 -7.93 -0.53 -5.33
C GLY A 159 -7.81 -2.04 -5.29
N TYR A 160 -6.65 -2.51 -4.82
CA TYR A 160 -6.33 -3.92 -4.69
C TYR A 160 -5.37 -4.17 -3.51
N PRO A 161 -5.76 -4.91 -2.47
CA PRO A 161 -4.89 -5.16 -1.33
C PRO A 161 -4.53 -6.64 -1.13
N LEU A 162 -3.57 -7.01 -0.36
CA LEU A 162 -3.26 -8.27 0.33
C LEU A 162 -2.44 -9.33 -0.44
N ALA A 163 -2.88 -9.86 -1.57
CA ALA A 163 -2.24 -11.05 -2.16
C ALA A 163 -0.76 -10.86 -2.46
N GLU A 164 -0.37 -9.69 -2.99
CA GLU A 164 1.04 -9.40 -3.26
C GLU A 164 1.92 -9.41 -2.00
N LYS A 165 1.36 -8.95 -0.87
CA LYS A 165 2.10 -8.91 0.41
C LYS A 165 2.35 -10.31 0.94
N ILE A 166 1.35 -11.19 0.85
CA ILE A 166 1.45 -12.58 1.28
C ILE A 166 2.42 -13.36 0.36
N VAL A 167 2.27 -13.26 -0.96
CA VAL A 167 3.19 -13.91 -1.92
C VAL A 167 4.62 -13.39 -1.73
N THR A 168 4.80 -12.09 -1.51
CA THR A 168 6.13 -11.53 -1.20
C THR A 168 6.71 -12.09 0.10
N ALA A 169 5.87 -12.33 1.11
CA ALA A 169 6.33 -12.94 2.36
C ALA A 169 6.79 -14.39 2.15
N VAL A 170 6.05 -15.16 1.35
CA VAL A 170 6.45 -16.53 0.96
C VAL A 170 7.77 -16.52 0.20
N GLN A 171 7.89 -15.70 -0.85
CA GLN A 171 9.10 -15.65 -1.69
C GLN A 171 10.37 -15.23 -0.94
N ARG A 172 10.24 -14.30 0.01
CA ARG A 172 11.39 -13.77 0.75
C ARG A 172 11.74 -14.59 1.99
N GLY A 173 10.81 -15.35 2.53
CA GLY A 173 11.03 -16.16 3.71
C GLY A 173 11.73 -15.37 4.84
N THR A 174 12.71 -15.98 5.46
CA THR A 174 13.49 -15.37 6.57
C THR A 174 14.38 -14.19 6.16
N ALA A 175 14.60 -13.95 4.86
CA ALA A 175 15.30 -12.77 4.35
C ALA A 175 14.39 -11.53 4.22
N ASN A 176 13.10 -11.66 4.57
CA ASN A 176 12.13 -10.57 4.44
C ASN A 176 12.39 -9.45 5.46
N THR A 177 12.56 -8.23 4.98
CA THR A 177 12.71 -7.02 5.81
C THR A 177 11.53 -6.06 5.64
N ARG A 178 10.47 -6.49 4.97
CA ARG A 178 9.28 -5.68 4.70
C ARG A 178 8.27 -5.78 5.86
N TRP A 179 8.69 -5.31 7.04
CA TRP A 179 7.87 -5.33 8.27
C TRP A 179 6.47 -4.74 8.08
N ARG A 180 6.37 -3.75 7.18
CA ARG A 180 5.10 -3.10 6.86
C ARG A 180 4.09 -4.08 6.26
N ASP A 181 4.54 -5.01 5.42
CA ASP A 181 3.63 -5.96 4.78
C ASP A 181 2.99 -6.89 5.80
N PHE A 182 3.74 -7.38 6.78
CA PHE A 182 3.18 -8.17 7.88
C PHE A 182 2.20 -7.37 8.73
N THR A 183 2.54 -6.10 9.07
CA THR A 183 1.62 -5.25 9.84
C THR A 183 0.35 -4.91 9.07
N ASP A 184 0.46 -4.68 7.77
CA ASP A 184 -0.67 -4.38 6.91
C ASP A 184 -1.63 -5.58 6.80
N VAL A 185 -1.10 -6.80 6.60
CA VAL A 185 -1.90 -8.03 6.57
C VAL A 185 -2.63 -8.25 7.90
N ALA A 186 -1.91 -8.18 9.03
CA ALA A 186 -2.51 -8.38 10.35
C ALA A 186 -3.61 -7.35 10.66
N ARG A 187 -3.39 -6.07 10.28
CA ARG A 187 -4.39 -5.00 10.48
C ARG A 187 -5.64 -5.21 9.64
N LEU A 188 -5.47 -5.55 8.37
CA LEU A 188 -6.60 -5.82 7.49
C LEU A 188 -7.41 -7.03 7.97
N ALA A 189 -6.73 -8.10 8.37
CA ALA A 189 -7.36 -9.27 8.96
C ALA A 189 -8.09 -8.98 10.29
N ALA A 190 -7.60 -8.00 11.08
CA ALA A 190 -8.23 -7.62 12.35
C ALA A 190 -9.52 -6.81 12.19
N VAL A 191 -9.77 -6.23 11.01
CA VAL A 191 -10.89 -5.28 10.81
C VAL A 191 -11.89 -5.76 9.78
N HIS A 192 -11.46 -6.54 8.77
CA HIS A 192 -12.31 -6.87 7.62
C HIS A 192 -12.63 -8.35 7.54
N ARG A 193 -13.86 -8.63 7.11
CA ARG A 193 -14.25 -9.96 6.62
C ARG A 193 -13.60 -10.18 5.25
N VAL A 194 -13.05 -11.37 5.02
CA VAL A 194 -12.37 -11.71 3.76
C VAL A 194 -12.90 -13.04 3.24
N ASP A 195 -13.32 -13.06 1.98
CA ASP A 195 -13.71 -14.28 1.29
C ASP A 195 -12.48 -15.11 0.94
N GLY A 196 -12.43 -16.35 1.44
CA GLY A 196 -11.29 -17.26 1.29
C GLY A 196 -11.08 -17.71 -0.15
N GLY A 197 -12.16 -17.92 -0.90
CA GLY A 197 -12.09 -18.31 -2.31
C GLY A 197 -11.46 -17.21 -3.16
N ARG A 198 -11.94 -15.98 -3.02
CA ARG A 198 -11.40 -14.79 -3.73
C ARG A 198 -9.93 -14.51 -3.37
N LEU A 199 -9.57 -14.64 -2.09
CA LEU A 199 -8.18 -14.45 -1.68
C LEU A 199 -7.28 -15.57 -2.23
N SER A 200 -7.75 -16.82 -2.24
CA SER A 200 -7.03 -17.97 -2.84
C SER A 200 -6.79 -17.78 -4.34
N GLU A 201 -7.79 -17.31 -5.08
CA GLU A 201 -7.64 -16.99 -6.50
C GLU A 201 -6.62 -15.87 -6.72
N SER A 202 -6.63 -14.85 -5.86
CA SER A 202 -5.68 -13.75 -5.91
C SER A 202 -4.24 -14.21 -5.67
N LEU A 203 -4.04 -15.04 -4.65
CA LEU A 203 -2.72 -15.58 -4.32
C LEU A 203 -2.16 -16.43 -5.47
N ARG A 204 -3.01 -17.27 -6.05
CA ARG A 204 -2.63 -18.08 -7.22
C ARG A 204 -2.24 -17.23 -8.42
N GLY A 205 -3.07 -16.22 -8.79
CA GLY A 205 -2.77 -15.34 -9.92
C GLY A 205 -1.47 -14.55 -9.75
N VAL A 206 -1.21 -14.04 -8.54
CA VAL A 206 0.06 -13.35 -8.24
C VAL A 206 1.23 -14.33 -8.24
N ALA A 207 1.06 -15.52 -7.68
CA ALA A 207 2.11 -16.54 -7.62
C ALA A 207 2.49 -17.07 -9.02
N GLU A 208 1.51 -17.37 -9.85
CA GLU A 208 1.72 -17.77 -11.24
C GLU A 208 2.52 -16.73 -12.03
N HIS A 209 2.09 -15.46 -11.93
CA HIS A 209 2.81 -14.37 -12.61
C HIS A 209 4.25 -14.21 -12.12
N ARG A 210 4.49 -14.45 -10.84
CA ARG A 210 5.80 -14.31 -10.20
C ARG A 210 6.61 -15.61 -10.21
N GLU A 211 6.11 -16.65 -10.87
CA GLU A 211 6.73 -17.98 -10.87
C GLU A 211 7.09 -18.44 -9.44
N ALA A 212 6.22 -18.10 -8.48
CA ALA A 212 6.42 -18.37 -7.06
C ALA A 212 5.68 -19.65 -6.65
N ALA A 213 6.37 -20.56 -5.98
CA ALA A 213 5.71 -21.67 -5.31
C ALA A 213 5.05 -21.17 -4.02
N LEU A 214 3.75 -21.42 -3.87
CA LEU A 214 3.04 -21.15 -2.62
C LEU A 214 3.36 -22.22 -1.58
N SER A 215 3.70 -21.80 -0.38
CA SER A 215 3.96 -22.65 0.79
C SER A 215 3.42 -21.94 2.03
N PRO A 216 3.04 -22.67 3.09
CA PRO A 216 2.63 -22.07 4.35
C PRO A 216 3.70 -21.10 4.89
N LEU A 217 3.27 -19.97 5.43
CA LEU A 217 4.18 -19.01 6.04
C LEU A 217 4.85 -19.58 7.29
N ALA A 218 4.17 -20.45 8.03
CA ALA A 218 4.75 -21.14 9.18
C ALA A 218 6.03 -21.88 8.80
N ASP A 219 6.07 -22.53 7.64
CA ASP A 219 7.22 -23.29 7.17
C ASP A 219 8.34 -22.36 6.68
N VAL A 220 8.01 -21.39 5.81
CA VAL A 220 9.01 -20.50 5.20
C VAL A 220 9.58 -19.46 6.16
N LEU A 221 8.91 -19.23 7.29
CA LEU A 221 9.32 -18.28 8.34
C LEU A 221 9.78 -19.00 9.62
N GLU A 222 10.04 -20.30 9.58
CA GLU A 222 10.51 -21.04 10.75
C GLU A 222 11.78 -20.40 11.33
N GLY A 223 11.77 -20.17 12.65
CA GLY A 223 12.88 -19.53 13.38
C GLY A 223 13.07 -18.02 13.12
N TYR A 224 12.30 -17.44 12.16
CA TYR A 224 12.47 -16.04 11.78
C TYR A 224 12.09 -15.07 12.89
N ALA A 225 11.06 -15.35 13.67
CA ALA A 225 10.58 -14.46 14.73
C ALA A 225 11.69 -14.09 15.73
N GLY A 226 12.35 -15.09 16.28
CA GLY A 226 13.45 -14.90 17.24
C GLY A 226 14.65 -14.17 16.63
N ALA A 227 15.07 -14.60 15.42
CA ALA A 227 16.22 -14.01 14.72
C ALA A 227 15.97 -12.54 14.32
N ALA A 228 14.72 -12.13 14.15
CA ALA A 228 14.33 -10.81 13.67
C ALA A 228 13.89 -9.85 14.79
N GLN A 229 13.63 -10.32 16.01
CA GLN A 229 13.05 -9.53 17.10
C GLN A 229 13.77 -8.19 17.36
N GLY A 230 15.09 -8.19 17.40
CA GLY A 230 15.85 -6.94 17.61
C GLY A 230 15.66 -5.91 16.51
N ARG A 231 15.62 -6.36 15.24
CA ARG A 231 15.38 -5.51 14.08
C ARG A 231 13.93 -5.00 14.05
N TRP A 232 12.97 -5.86 14.42
CA TRP A 232 11.56 -5.51 14.57
C TRP A 232 11.38 -4.39 15.60
N SER A 233 11.94 -4.55 16.80
CA SER A 233 11.86 -3.54 17.87
C SER A 233 12.48 -2.21 17.44
N ALA A 234 13.62 -2.25 16.75
CA ALA A 234 14.27 -1.04 16.23
C ALA A 234 13.41 -0.35 15.16
N TRP A 235 12.79 -1.12 14.26
CA TRP A 235 11.89 -0.60 13.23
C TRP A 235 10.64 0.04 13.84
N ARG A 236 9.99 -0.58 14.84
CA ARG A 236 8.83 -0.03 15.56
C ARG A 236 9.17 1.34 16.16
N ARG A 237 10.27 1.45 16.90
CA ARG A 237 10.73 2.72 17.48
C ARG A 237 11.00 3.79 16.44
N LYS A 238 11.72 3.43 15.37
CA LYS A 238 12.02 4.37 14.27
C LYS A 238 10.77 4.97 13.65
N HIS A 239 9.70 4.19 13.56
CA HIS A 239 8.44 4.59 12.93
C HIS A 239 7.35 4.98 13.93
N ARG A 240 7.64 5.01 15.24
CA ARG A 240 6.69 5.35 16.32
C ARG A 240 5.43 4.48 16.26
N LEU A 241 5.61 3.19 16.16
CA LEU A 241 4.55 2.20 16.02
C LEU A 241 4.40 1.29 17.25
N GLU A 242 5.09 1.62 18.37
CA GLU A 242 5.12 0.79 19.57
C GLU A 242 3.73 0.56 20.18
N GLU A 243 2.86 1.56 20.13
CA GLU A 243 1.51 1.48 20.72
C GLU A 243 0.48 0.81 19.80
N VAL A 244 0.79 0.68 18.51
CA VAL A 244 -0.17 0.22 17.48
C VAL A 244 0.23 -1.09 16.79
N THR A 245 1.33 -1.71 17.23
CA THR A 245 1.81 -3.00 16.72
C THR A 245 2.23 -3.91 17.85
N ALA A 246 2.18 -5.22 17.64
CA ALA A 246 2.62 -6.21 18.63
C ALA A 246 4.06 -5.95 19.09
N GLU A 247 4.34 -6.10 20.37
CA GLU A 247 5.68 -5.92 20.94
C GLU A 247 6.62 -7.02 20.43
N TYR A 248 6.18 -8.25 20.49
CA TYR A 248 6.92 -9.39 19.99
C TYR A 248 6.58 -9.65 18.52
N PHE A 249 7.62 -9.88 17.73
CA PHE A 249 7.43 -10.18 16.31
C PHE A 249 6.74 -11.52 16.09
N GLU A 250 6.94 -12.45 17.02
CA GLU A 250 6.26 -13.75 17.05
C GLU A 250 4.73 -13.59 17.08
N ASP A 251 4.22 -12.69 17.94
CA ASP A 251 2.77 -12.43 18.05
C ASP A 251 2.18 -11.87 16.75
N LEU A 252 2.94 -10.99 16.06
CA LEU A 252 2.53 -10.49 14.77
C LEU A 252 2.52 -11.60 13.71
N LEU A 253 3.58 -12.41 13.67
CA LEU A 253 3.65 -13.52 12.71
C LEU A 253 2.55 -14.56 12.97
N ALA A 254 2.26 -14.89 14.23
CA ALA A 254 1.16 -15.79 14.57
C ALA A 254 -0.19 -15.31 14.02
N GLN A 255 -0.48 -14.01 14.09
CA GLN A 255 -1.70 -13.43 13.51
C GLN A 255 -1.71 -13.55 11.97
N VAL A 256 -0.58 -13.28 11.32
CA VAL A 256 -0.47 -13.37 9.86
C VAL A 256 -0.58 -14.80 9.38
N VAL A 257 0.07 -15.75 10.06
CA VAL A 257 0.03 -17.18 9.79
C VAL A 257 -1.40 -17.73 9.93
N ALA A 258 -2.09 -17.43 11.04
CA ALA A 258 -3.46 -17.87 11.26
C ALA A 258 -4.43 -17.40 10.17
N PHE A 259 -4.18 -16.21 9.60
CA PHE A 259 -4.96 -15.67 8.50
C PHE A 259 -4.57 -16.27 7.14
N ALA A 260 -3.26 -16.33 6.83
CA ALA A 260 -2.77 -16.59 5.49
C ALA A 260 -2.58 -18.09 5.18
N ASP A 261 -2.14 -18.91 6.14
CA ASP A 261 -1.78 -20.31 5.88
C ASP A 261 -2.97 -21.15 5.42
N PRO A 262 -4.20 -21.05 6.01
CA PRO A 262 -5.33 -21.79 5.49
C PRO A 262 -5.71 -21.40 4.05
N VAL A 263 -5.40 -20.14 3.63
CA VAL A 263 -5.59 -19.70 2.24
C VAL A 263 -4.51 -20.29 1.33
N LEU A 264 -3.27 -20.31 1.79
CA LEU A 264 -2.11 -20.83 1.06
C LEU A 264 -2.20 -22.35 0.84
N THR A 265 -2.79 -23.08 1.81
CA THR A 265 -3.03 -24.52 1.72
C THR A 265 -4.32 -24.88 0.98
N GLY A 266 -5.19 -23.89 0.71
CA GLY A 266 -6.45 -24.10 -0.01
C GLY A 266 -7.60 -24.61 0.86
N GLU A 267 -7.47 -24.59 2.19
CA GLU A 267 -8.45 -25.12 3.14
C GLU A 267 -9.70 -24.25 3.28
N VAL A 268 -9.65 -22.99 2.84
CA VAL A 268 -10.71 -21.99 3.10
C VAL A 268 -11.61 -21.67 1.91
N HIS A 269 -11.66 -22.56 0.94
CA HIS A 269 -12.58 -22.38 -0.19
C HIS A 269 -14.04 -22.48 0.30
N GLY A 270 -14.80 -21.40 0.15
CA GLY A 270 -16.16 -21.29 0.66
C GLY A 270 -16.28 -20.80 2.10
N HIS A 271 -15.17 -20.51 2.75
CA HIS A 271 -15.11 -19.92 4.09
C HIS A 271 -14.89 -18.41 4.04
N THR A 272 -15.31 -17.74 5.13
CA THR A 272 -15.09 -16.30 5.30
C THR A 272 -14.28 -16.05 6.56
N TRP A 273 -13.26 -15.23 6.48
CA TRP A 273 -12.55 -14.76 7.66
C TRP A 273 -13.44 -13.83 8.49
N ASP A 274 -13.57 -14.12 9.76
CA ASP A 274 -14.24 -13.23 10.73
C ASP A 274 -13.18 -12.53 11.61
N PRO A 275 -13.06 -11.19 11.50
CA PRO A 275 -12.12 -10.43 12.32
C PRO A 275 -12.44 -10.48 13.82
N THR A 276 -13.67 -10.77 14.22
CA THR A 276 -14.08 -10.85 15.63
C THR A 276 -13.57 -12.10 16.30
N SER A 277 -13.80 -13.26 15.67
CA SER A 277 -13.27 -14.55 16.15
C SER A 277 -11.81 -14.78 15.79
N ARG A 278 -11.29 -14.00 14.83
CA ARG A 278 -9.96 -14.20 14.19
C ARG A 278 -9.79 -15.61 13.65
N GLY A 279 -10.81 -16.08 12.97
CA GLY A 279 -10.88 -17.42 12.42
C GLY A 279 -11.62 -17.47 11.08
N TRP A 280 -11.41 -18.57 10.35
CA TRP A 280 -12.16 -18.92 9.16
C TRP A 280 -13.38 -19.76 9.55
N ASP A 281 -14.61 -19.34 9.17
CA ASP A 281 -15.90 -19.96 9.45
C ASP A 281 -16.51 -20.57 8.20
#